data_3f1842d83f32c899402981485fece499
#
_entry.id   3f1842d83f32c899402981485fece499
#
_cell.length_a   1.000
_cell.length_b   1.000
_cell.length_c   1.000
_cell.angle_alpha   90.00
_cell.angle_beta   90.00
_cell.angle_gamma   90.00
#
_symmetry.space_group_name_H-M   'P 1'
#
loop_
_entity.id
_entity.type
_entity.pdbx_description
1 polymer ?
#
loop_
_entity_poly.entity_id
_entity_poly.type
_entity_poly.pdbx_seq_one_letter_code
_entity_poly.pdbx_strand_id
1 'polypeptide(L)'
;MTSYIQFPRYAINFVPNQNFIHIISDFYRENKSLKNQFESKIQHQLYIQIKSPFYINNIENEKNLILSISNIKNEIEIPTDLSFKQLEYNLKDHNGAFIVELKKNFNFEFFINQIVRRFDEFRKVLSPSDYQKDITQFGELTERQIINYQIWGDPYLFQDSQYYISVLTFDDIQKNNQMYLTENLKKLFQNVDCIDFEKISLFKQSAENDNFQEIHSILI
;
A
#
# COMPACT_ATOMS: atom_id res chain seq x y z
N MET A 1 29.59 8.21 -2.13
CA MET A 1 28.64 8.90 -3.03
C MET A 1 27.28 8.84 -2.33
N THR A 2 26.86 9.93 -1.74
CA THR A 2 25.57 10.05 -1.08
C THR A 2 24.48 9.98 -2.14
N SER A 3 23.60 8.97 -2.04
CA SER A 3 22.42 8.87 -2.88
C SER A 3 21.55 10.11 -2.62
N TYR A 4 21.38 10.95 -3.62
CA TYR A 4 20.41 12.05 -3.59
C TYR A 4 19.00 11.46 -3.73
N ILE A 5 18.56 10.68 -2.75
CA ILE A 5 17.16 10.36 -2.63
C ILE A 5 16.49 11.67 -2.20
N GLN A 6 15.69 12.23 -3.08
CA GLN A 6 14.96 13.46 -2.77
C GLN A 6 13.79 13.11 -1.86
N PHE A 7 13.66 13.79 -0.74
CA PHE A 7 12.50 13.75 0.13
C PHE A 7 11.83 15.11 0.12
N PRO A 8 10.53 15.16 0.43
CA PRO A 8 9.64 14.07 0.87
C PRO A 8 9.09 13.21 -0.27
N ARG A 9 8.67 11.98 0.07
CA ARG A 9 7.86 11.10 -0.80
C ARG A 9 6.43 11.01 -0.28
N TYR A 10 5.50 10.82 -1.19
CA TYR A 10 4.06 10.73 -0.90
C TYR A 10 3.49 9.42 -1.45
N ALA A 11 2.54 8.83 -0.74
CA ALA A 11 1.79 7.66 -1.18
C ALA A 11 0.30 7.86 -0.90
N ILE A 12 -0.56 7.31 -1.76
CA ILE A 12 -2.01 7.33 -1.56
C ILE A 12 -2.45 5.91 -1.26
N ASN A 13 -3.13 5.74 -0.13
CA ASN A 13 -3.53 4.46 0.38
C ASN A 13 -5.04 4.39 0.67
N PHE A 14 -5.60 3.22 0.49
CA PHE A 14 -6.97 2.89 0.81
C PHE A 14 -7.00 2.10 2.11
N VAL A 15 -7.62 2.64 3.14
CA VAL A 15 -7.52 2.15 4.51
C VAL A 15 -8.80 1.41 4.90
N PRO A 16 -8.70 0.16 5.36
CA PRO A 16 -9.83 -0.62 5.85
C PRO A 16 -10.53 0.05 7.03
N ASN A 17 -11.78 -0.34 7.24
CA ASN A 17 -12.56 0.13 8.37
C ASN A 17 -12.00 -0.37 9.72
N GLN A 18 -12.47 0.25 10.80
CA GLN A 18 -12.01 -0.07 12.16
C GLN A 18 -12.30 -1.53 12.56
N ASN A 19 -13.35 -2.16 12.03
CA ASN A 19 -13.64 -3.56 12.33
C ASN A 19 -12.53 -4.48 11.85
N PHE A 20 -12.06 -4.31 10.62
CA PHE A 20 -10.93 -5.07 10.09
C PHE A 20 -9.65 -4.82 10.91
N ILE A 21 -9.38 -3.57 11.24
CA ILE A 21 -8.22 -3.19 12.06
C ILE A 21 -8.30 -3.86 13.44
N HIS A 22 -9.48 -3.87 14.08
CA HIS A 22 -9.68 -4.54 15.38
C HIS A 22 -9.45 -6.05 15.29
N ILE A 23 -9.97 -6.71 14.27
CA ILE A 23 -9.76 -8.16 14.04
C ILE A 23 -8.26 -8.49 14.01
N ILE A 24 -7.49 -7.73 13.26
CA ILE A 24 -6.03 -7.92 13.19
C ILE A 24 -5.36 -7.56 14.51
N SER A 25 -5.83 -6.50 15.18
CA SER A 25 -5.34 -6.09 16.50
C SER A 25 -5.50 -7.19 17.55
N ASP A 26 -6.68 -7.81 17.60
CA ASP A 26 -6.98 -8.88 18.54
C ASP A 26 -6.10 -10.10 18.27
N PHE A 27 -5.93 -10.47 17.00
CA PHE A 27 -5.02 -11.52 16.61
C PHE A 27 -3.59 -11.31 17.15
N TYR A 28 -3.06 -10.10 17.03
CA TYR A 28 -1.73 -9.80 17.56
C TYR A 28 -1.68 -9.86 19.09
N ARG A 29 -2.72 -9.38 19.78
CA ARG A 29 -2.79 -9.41 21.25
C ARG A 29 -2.87 -10.83 21.81
N GLU A 30 -3.59 -11.72 21.14
CA GLU A 30 -3.73 -13.12 21.55
C GLU A 30 -2.46 -13.93 21.30
N ASN A 31 -1.64 -13.52 20.36
CA ASN A 31 -0.38 -14.20 20.05
C ASN A 31 0.79 -13.54 20.77
N LYS A 32 1.19 -14.09 21.92
CA LYS A 32 2.24 -13.53 22.81
C LYS A 32 3.56 -13.20 22.09
N SER A 33 3.94 -13.98 21.08
CA SER A 33 5.15 -13.74 20.28
C SER A 33 5.08 -12.49 19.41
N LEU A 34 3.86 -11.98 19.13
CA LEU A 34 3.61 -10.81 18.29
C LEU A 34 3.32 -9.54 19.08
N LYS A 35 3.02 -9.67 20.39
CA LYS A 35 2.51 -8.56 21.21
C LYS A 35 3.40 -7.32 21.21
N ASN A 36 4.71 -7.49 21.18
CA ASN A 36 5.66 -6.37 21.19
C ASN A 36 5.83 -5.70 19.81
N GLN A 37 5.32 -6.33 18.74
CA GLN A 37 5.42 -5.82 17.38
C GLN A 37 4.17 -5.02 16.97
N PHE A 38 3.11 -5.13 17.77
CA PHE A 38 1.79 -4.62 17.47
C PHE A 38 1.74 -3.09 17.32
N GLU A 39 2.24 -2.36 18.31
CA GLU A 39 2.07 -0.91 18.40
C GLU A 39 2.83 -0.14 17.30
N SER A 40 3.96 -0.66 16.84
CA SER A 40 4.79 0.01 15.83
C SER A 40 4.40 -0.30 14.39
N LYS A 41 3.77 -1.45 14.12
CA LYS A 41 3.53 -1.94 12.75
C LYS A 41 2.08 -1.78 12.26
N ILE A 42 1.08 -1.94 13.13
CA ILE A 42 -0.33 -1.95 12.68
C ILE A 42 -0.84 -0.59 12.22
N GLN A 43 -0.49 0.48 12.90
CA GLN A 43 -0.97 1.82 12.50
C GLN A 43 -0.48 2.27 11.13
N HIS A 44 0.58 1.61 10.59
CA HIS A 44 1.27 2.07 9.39
C HIS A 44 1.27 1.09 8.22
N GLN A 45 0.60 -0.07 8.30
CA GLN A 45 0.71 -1.11 7.28
C GLN A 45 -0.60 -1.75 6.81
N LEU A 46 -1.71 -1.53 7.50
CA LEU A 46 -3.01 -2.09 7.11
C LEU A 46 -3.70 -1.19 6.07
N TYR A 47 -3.26 -1.25 4.83
CA TYR A 47 -3.87 -0.52 3.72
C TYR A 47 -3.59 -1.20 2.38
N ILE A 48 -4.37 -0.85 1.37
CA ILE A 48 -4.02 -1.09 -0.03
C ILE A 48 -3.32 0.15 -0.57
N GLN A 49 -2.15 -0.03 -1.13
CA GLN A 49 -1.46 1.06 -1.83
C GLN A 49 -2.13 1.31 -3.18
N ILE A 50 -2.77 2.47 -3.33
CA ILE A 50 -3.44 2.88 -4.58
C ILE A 50 -2.46 3.54 -5.53
N LYS A 51 -1.62 4.43 -5.00
CA LYS A 51 -0.53 5.05 -5.74
C LYS A 51 0.75 4.89 -4.96
N SER A 52 1.71 4.24 -5.60
CA SER A 52 3.04 3.98 -5.07
C SER A 52 3.78 5.27 -4.72
N PRO A 53 4.76 5.20 -3.80
CA PRO A 53 5.49 6.39 -3.37
C PRO A 53 6.07 7.19 -4.52
N PHE A 54 5.78 8.48 -4.55
CA PHE A 54 6.24 9.42 -5.58
C PHE A 54 6.78 10.71 -4.96
N TYR A 55 7.65 11.38 -5.71
CA TYR A 55 8.15 12.71 -5.37
C TYR A 55 7.27 13.76 -6.02
N ILE A 56 7.11 14.93 -5.38
CA ILE A 56 6.44 16.06 -5.99
C ILE A 56 7.46 17.07 -6.55
N ASN A 57 7.05 17.79 -7.57
CA ASN A 57 7.92 18.75 -8.27
C ASN A 57 8.33 19.93 -7.38
N ASN A 58 7.43 20.39 -6.51
CA ASN A 58 7.64 21.51 -5.61
C ASN A 58 6.85 21.28 -4.32
N ILE A 59 7.41 21.67 -3.18
CA ILE A 59 6.77 21.53 -1.86
C ILE A 59 5.47 22.35 -1.77
N GLU A 60 5.35 23.43 -2.54
CA GLU A 60 4.11 24.20 -2.66
C GLU A 60 2.96 23.37 -3.24
N ASN A 61 3.27 22.33 -4.03
CA ASN A 61 2.29 21.40 -4.57
C ASN A 61 1.69 20.48 -3.51
N GLU A 62 2.25 20.39 -2.31
CA GLU A 62 1.66 19.58 -1.22
C GLU A 62 0.25 20.09 -0.88
N LYS A 63 0.03 21.38 -0.82
CA LYS A 63 -1.30 21.97 -0.57
C LYS A 63 -2.29 21.60 -1.66
N ASN A 64 -1.87 21.65 -2.92
CA ASN A 64 -2.70 21.30 -4.07
C ASN A 64 -3.00 19.79 -4.08
N LEU A 65 -2.03 18.96 -3.73
CA LEU A 65 -2.19 17.51 -3.57
C LEU A 65 -3.25 17.20 -2.49
N ILE A 66 -3.17 17.83 -1.33
CA ILE A 66 -4.16 17.70 -0.24
C ILE A 66 -5.54 18.14 -0.70
N LEU A 67 -5.66 19.29 -1.36
CA LEU A 67 -6.93 19.77 -1.90
C LEU A 67 -7.51 18.84 -2.95
N SER A 68 -6.66 18.28 -3.82
CA SER A 68 -7.08 17.32 -4.83
C SER A 68 -7.63 16.04 -4.20
N ILE A 69 -7.00 15.54 -3.13
CA ILE A 69 -7.52 14.39 -2.36
C ILE A 69 -8.86 14.73 -1.70
N SER A 70 -8.99 15.91 -1.10
CA SER A 70 -10.23 16.34 -0.45
C SER A 70 -11.42 16.38 -1.42
N ASN A 71 -11.17 16.61 -2.70
CA ASN A 71 -12.20 16.73 -3.73
C ASN A 71 -12.53 15.41 -4.45
N ILE A 72 -11.80 14.33 -4.20
CA ILE A 72 -11.98 13.04 -4.90
C ILE A 72 -13.46 12.58 -4.86
N LYS A 73 -14.12 12.66 -3.70
CA LYS A 73 -15.52 12.21 -3.53
C LYS A 73 -16.51 12.90 -4.46
N ASN A 74 -16.21 14.13 -4.88
CA ASN A 74 -17.08 14.89 -5.73
C ASN A 74 -16.92 14.53 -7.21
N GLU A 75 -15.87 13.83 -7.56
CA GLU A 75 -15.43 13.65 -8.93
C GLU A 75 -15.32 12.19 -9.35
N ILE A 76 -15.11 11.29 -8.40
CA ILE A 76 -14.85 9.87 -8.65
C ILE A 76 -15.73 9.04 -7.72
N GLU A 77 -16.42 8.04 -8.28
CA GLU A 77 -17.12 7.03 -7.50
C GLU A 77 -16.10 6.15 -6.78
N ILE A 78 -16.21 6.09 -5.44
CA ILE A 78 -15.28 5.36 -4.60
C ILE A 78 -15.94 4.05 -4.17
N PRO A 79 -15.37 2.87 -4.49
CA PRO A 79 -15.87 1.61 -3.96
C PRO A 79 -15.66 1.54 -2.44
N THR A 80 -16.60 0.99 -1.72
CA THR A 80 -16.57 0.91 -0.24
C THR A 80 -16.08 -0.43 0.28
N ASP A 81 -16.10 -1.47 -0.54
CA ASP A 81 -15.71 -2.83 -0.17
C ASP A 81 -14.98 -3.56 -1.30
N LEU A 82 -14.18 -4.53 -0.92
CA LEU A 82 -13.54 -5.47 -1.83
C LEU A 82 -13.70 -6.90 -1.33
N SER A 83 -14.07 -7.80 -2.24
CA SER A 83 -14.19 -9.22 -1.92
C SER A 83 -12.83 -9.81 -1.57
N PHE A 84 -12.81 -10.62 -0.50
CA PHE A 84 -11.66 -11.43 -0.13
C PHE A 84 -11.41 -12.52 -1.17
N LYS A 85 -10.15 -12.76 -1.50
CA LYS A 85 -9.73 -13.84 -2.41
C LYS A 85 -9.09 -14.97 -1.65
N GLN A 86 -8.00 -14.68 -0.98
CA GLN A 86 -7.24 -15.67 -0.20
C GLN A 86 -6.30 -15.00 0.79
N LEU A 87 -5.86 -15.79 1.77
CA LEU A 87 -4.72 -15.48 2.62
C LEU A 87 -3.50 -16.21 2.08
N GLU A 88 -2.44 -15.50 1.79
CA GLU A 88 -1.21 -16.05 1.25
C GLU A 88 0.00 -15.66 2.10
N TYR A 89 0.94 -16.60 2.23
CA TYR A 89 2.26 -16.32 2.77
C TYR A 89 3.24 -16.17 1.62
N ASN A 90 3.70 -14.97 1.40
CA ASN A 90 4.62 -14.66 0.31
C ASN A 90 6.05 -14.47 0.83
N LEU A 91 6.93 -15.43 0.47
CA LEU A 91 8.33 -15.42 0.87
C LEU A 91 9.21 -14.55 -0.02
N LYS A 92 8.84 -14.37 -1.29
CA LYS A 92 9.72 -13.76 -2.30
C LYS A 92 9.53 -12.26 -2.39
N ASP A 93 8.29 -11.83 -2.59
CA ASP A 93 8.01 -10.45 -2.96
C ASP A 93 7.73 -9.53 -1.76
N HIS A 94 7.47 -10.11 -0.59
CA HIS A 94 7.05 -9.38 0.62
C HIS A 94 7.87 -9.72 1.86
N ASN A 95 9.12 -10.13 1.69
CA ASN A 95 10.06 -10.42 2.80
C ASN A 95 9.46 -11.32 3.91
N GLY A 96 8.69 -12.34 3.49
CA GLY A 96 8.02 -13.22 4.43
C GLY A 96 6.81 -12.60 5.13
N ALA A 97 5.95 -11.93 4.39
CA ALA A 97 4.70 -11.39 4.90
C ALA A 97 3.50 -12.34 4.70
N PHE A 98 2.54 -12.31 5.62
CA PHE A 98 1.19 -12.76 5.31
C PHE A 98 0.40 -11.61 4.68
N ILE A 99 -0.19 -11.92 3.55
CA ILE A 99 -0.99 -10.97 2.79
C ILE A 99 -2.43 -11.47 2.67
N VAL A 100 -3.36 -10.56 2.79
CA VAL A 100 -4.76 -10.74 2.41
C VAL A 100 -4.91 -10.26 0.99
N GLU A 101 -5.03 -11.20 0.04
CA GLU A 101 -5.25 -10.88 -1.37
C GLU A 101 -6.74 -10.65 -1.61
N LEU A 102 -7.05 -9.59 -2.35
CA LEU A 102 -8.40 -9.17 -2.70
C LEU A 102 -8.72 -9.48 -4.16
N LYS A 103 -9.99 -9.74 -4.45
CA LYS A 103 -10.43 -9.99 -5.82
C LYS A 103 -10.42 -8.71 -6.62
N LYS A 104 -9.86 -8.77 -7.81
CA LYS A 104 -10.00 -7.70 -8.79
C LYS A 104 -11.47 -7.57 -9.19
N ASN A 105 -11.99 -6.36 -9.16
CA ASN A 105 -13.28 -6.04 -9.77
C ASN A 105 -13.15 -4.79 -10.62
N PHE A 106 -14.03 -4.66 -11.60
CA PHE A 106 -13.96 -3.58 -12.59
C PHE A 106 -14.06 -2.18 -11.95
N ASN A 107 -14.95 -2.00 -10.98
CA ASN A 107 -15.16 -0.69 -10.34
C ASN A 107 -13.92 -0.24 -9.58
N PHE A 108 -13.27 -1.15 -8.86
CA PHE A 108 -12.06 -0.83 -8.11
C PHE A 108 -10.86 -0.57 -9.04
N GLU A 109 -10.71 -1.38 -10.09
CA GLU A 109 -9.66 -1.13 -11.09
C GLU A 109 -9.87 0.22 -11.80
N PHE A 110 -11.12 0.54 -12.15
CA PHE A 110 -11.46 1.82 -12.74
C PHE A 110 -11.15 2.99 -11.79
N PHE A 111 -11.54 2.87 -10.52
CA PHE A 111 -11.23 3.83 -9.48
C PHE A 111 -9.72 4.06 -9.35
N ILE A 112 -8.93 2.98 -9.18
CA ILE A 112 -7.47 3.10 -9.06
C ILE A 112 -6.86 3.77 -10.29
N ASN A 113 -7.30 3.39 -11.49
CA ASN A 113 -6.80 3.98 -12.72
C ASN A 113 -7.07 5.49 -12.79
N GLN A 114 -8.20 5.94 -12.30
CA GLN A 114 -8.50 7.37 -12.21
C GLN A 114 -7.59 8.06 -11.19
N ILE A 115 -7.37 7.46 -10.01
CA ILE A 115 -6.47 8.00 -8.98
C ILE A 115 -5.03 8.11 -9.53
N VAL A 116 -4.52 7.04 -10.13
CA VAL A 116 -3.16 7.05 -10.69
C VAL A 116 -2.99 8.18 -11.70
N ARG A 117 -3.91 8.31 -12.65
CA ARG A 117 -3.85 9.34 -13.71
C ARG A 117 -3.98 10.75 -13.15
N ARG A 118 -4.94 10.96 -12.24
CA ARG A 118 -5.19 12.28 -11.64
C ARG A 118 -3.97 12.78 -10.85
N PHE A 119 -3.38 11.91 -10.04
CA PHE A 119 -2.28 12.30 -9.17
C PHE A 119 -0.90 12.22 -9.84
N ASP A 120 -0.84 11.79 -11.09
CA ASP A 120 0.42 11.81 -11.84
C ASP A 120 0.89 13.22 -12.20
N GLU A 121 -0.03 14.19 -12.29
CA GLU A 121 0.33 15.60 -12.51
C GLU A 121 1.22 16.19 -11.40
N PHE A 122 1.10 15.66 -10.18
CA PHE A 122 1.93 16.08 -9.04
C PHE A 122 3.30 15.40 -9.01
N ARG A 123 3.43 14.27 -9.70
CA ARG A 123 4.64 13.46 -9.67
C ARG A 123 5.79 14.15 -10.39
N LYS A 124 6.93 14.21 -9.72
CA LYS A 124 8.18 14.61 -10.35
C LYS A 124 8.66 13.51 -11.29
N VAL A 125 8.89 13.86 -12.54
CA VAL A 125 9.53 12.96 -13.50
C VAL A 125 11.00 12.81 -13.12
N LEU A 126 11.47 11.58 -12.99
CA LEU A 126 12.87 11.29 -12.66
C LEU A 126 13.79 11.64 -13.84
N SER A 127 14.99 12.08 -13.52
CA SER A 127 16.03 12.20 -14.52
C SER A 127 16.42 10.80 -15.07
N PRO A 128 16.97 10.68 -16.29
CA PRO A 128 17.38 9.39 -16.81
C PRO A 128 18.34 8.63 -15.89
N SER A 129 19.22 9.33 -15.18
CA SER A 129 20.16 8.73 -14.23
C SER A 129 19.48 8.21 -12.96
N ASP A 130 18.49 8.95 -12.43
CA ASP A 130 17.73 8.54 -11.25
C ASP A 130 16.79 7.40 -11.61
N TYR A 131 16.16 7.46 -12.80
CA TYR A 131 15.37 6.38 -13.35
C TYR A 131 16.13 5.06 -13.40
N GLN A 132 17.36 5.06 -13.95
CA GLN A 132 18.19 3.85 -14.05
C GLN A 132 18.52 3.25 -12.67
N LYS A 133 18.79 4.09 -11.69
CA LYS A 133 19.06 3.63 -10.32
C LYS A 133 17.81 3.03 -9.66
N ASP A 134 16.69 3.67 -9.87
CA ASP A 134 15.45 3.30 -9.21
C ASP A 134 14.87 2.01 -9.81
N ILE A 135 14.90 1.87 -11.15
CA ILE A 135 14.37 0.68 -11.83
C ILE A 135 15.11 -0.61 -11.46
N THR A 136 16.39 -0.52 -11.14
CA THR A 136 17.20 -1.69 -10.73
C THR A 136 16.74 -2.30 -9.41
N GLN A 137 15.98 -1.58 -8.60
CA GLN A 137 15.44 -2.07 -7.34
C GLN A 137 14.29 -3.08 -7.52
N PHE A 138 13.64 -3.08 -8.69
CA PHE A 138 12.50 -3.96 -8.97
C PHE A 138 12.88 -5.34 -9.52
N GLY A 139 14.16 -5.62 -9.76
CA GLY A 139 14.61 -6.88 -10.38
C GLY A 139 14.24 -6.96 -11.86
N GLU A 140 13.89 -8.15 -12.35
CA GLU A 140 13.53 -8.35 -13.76
C GLU A 140 12.09 -7.89 -14.01
N LEU A 141 11.94 -6.87 -14.86
CA LEU A 141 10.65 -6.33 -15.29
C LEU A 141 10.36 -6.72 -16.75
N THR A 142 9.10 -6.97 -17.04
CA THR A 142 8.61 -7.11 -18.42
C THR A 142 8.64 -5.75 -19.15
N GLU A 143 8.62 -5.76 -20.48
CA GLU A 143 8.57 -4.52 -21.28
C GLU A 143 7.40 -3.62 -20.86
N ARG A 144 6.22 -4.20 -20.61
CA ARG A 144 5.04 -3.45 -20.16
C ARG A 144 5.27 -2.79 -18.79
N GLN A 145 5.87 -3.51 -17.85
CA GLN A 145 6.20 -2.97 -16.53
C GLN A 145 7.23 -1.84 -16.61
N ILE A 146 8.21 -1.96 -17.51
CA ILE A 146 9.14 -0.87 -17.79
C ILE A 146 8.42 0.37 -18.32
N ILE A 147 7.50 0.20 -19.27
CA ILE A 147 6.67 1.28 -19.81
C ILE A 147 5.79 1.90 -18.72
N ASN A 148 5.14 1.09 -17.90
CA ASN A 148 4.34 1.58 -16.77
C ASN A 148 5.19 2.43 -15.82
N TYR A 149 6.39 1.95 -15.48
CA TYR A 149 7.29 2.70 -14.61
C TYR A 149 7.73 4.04 -15.23
N GLN A 150 8.07 4.05 -16.52
CA GLN A 150 8.47 5.27 -17.24
C GLN A 150 7.37 6.32 -17.24
N ILE A 151 6.13 5.89 -17.54
CA ILE A 151 5.01 6.81 -17.70
C ILE A 151 4.44 7.23 -16.33
N TRP A 152 4.27 6.27 -15.40
CA TRP A 152 3.47 6.47 -14.18
C TRP A 152 4.27 6.38 -12.88
N GLY A 153 5.55 5.99 -12.94
CA GLY A 153 6.43 5.83 -11.79
C GLY A 153 6.18 4.57 -10.95
N ASP A 154 5.42 3.61 -11.49
CA ASP A 154 5.16 2.33 -10.84
C ASP A 154 5.04 1.22 -11.90
N PRO A 155 5.83 0.15 -11.83
CA PRO A 155 5.78 -0.94 -12.80
C PRO A 155 4.53 -1.81 -12.67
N TYR A 156 3.95 -1.89 -11.46
CA TYR A 156 2.86 -2.81 -11.13
C TYR A 156 1.48 -2.15 -11.18
N LEU A 157 1.23 -1.40 -12.25
CA LEU A 157 -0.06 -0.74 -12.48
C LEU A 157 -0.92 -1.47 -13.50
N PHE A 158 -2.20 -1.13 -13.50
CA PHE A 158 -3.20 -1.60 -14.45
C PHE A 158 -3.31 -3.13 -14.47
N GLN A 159 -2.96 -3.77 -15.55
CA GLN A 159 -3.06 -5.22 -15.70
C GLN A 159 -2.11 -6.00 -14.78
N ASP A 160 -1.00 -5.38 -14.39
CA ASP A 160 0.00 -5.97 -13.49
C ASP A 160 -0.29 -5.70 -12.01
N SER A 161 -1.32 -4.90 -11.68
CA SER A 161 -1.68 -4.57 -10.31
C SER A 161 -2.15 -5.79 -9.53
N GLN A 162 -1.73 -5.86 -8.28
CA GLN A 162 -2.23 -6.82 -7.29
C GLN A 162 -2.73 -6.04 -6.07
N TYR A 163 -3.90 -6.41 -5.57
CA TYR A 163 -4.51 -5.73 -4.43
C TYR A 163 -4.41 -6.63 -3.21
N TYR A 164 -3.61 -6.21 -2.25
CA TYR A 164 -3.39 -6.94 -1.01
C TYR A 164 -3.19 -6.00 0.17
N ILE A 165 -3.49 -6.52 1.35
CA ILE A 165 -3.17 -5.89 2.62
C ILE A 165 -2.13 -6.78 3.31
N SER A 166 -0.99 -6.21 3.67
CA SER A 166 0.00 -6.92 4.48
C SER A 166 -0.49 -6.95 5.93
N VAL A 167 -0.85 -8.13 6.42
CA VAL A 167 -1.39 -8.28 7.78
C VAL A 167 -0.33 -8.69 8.80
N LEU A 168 0.79 -9.26 8.37
CA LEU A 168 1.86 -9.69 9.25
C LEU A 168 3.17 -9.79 8.48
N THR A 169 4.22 -9.16 8.97
CA THR A 169 5.58 -9.29 8.44
C THR A 169 6.44 -10.11 9.40
N PHE A 170 7.30 -10.98 8.86
CA PHE A 170 8.01 -11.99 9.62
C PHE A 170 9.49 -11.71 9.89
N ASP A 171 9.95 -10.52 9.77
CA ASP A 171 11.38 -10.20 10.01
C ASP A 171 11.92 -10.79 11.34
N ASP A 172 11.01 -11.07 12.29
CA ASP A 172 11.37 -11.51 13.65
C ASP A 172 10.73 -12.85 14.07
N ILE A 173 10.04 -13.57 13.17
CA ILE A 173 9.35 -14.82 13.57
C ILE A 173 10.17 -16.05 13.20
N GLN A 174 10.51 -16.84 14.21
CA GLN A 174 11.18 -18.13 14.02
C GLN A 174 10.32 -19.08 13.18
N LYS A 175 10.93 -19.83 12.26
CA LYS A 175 10.27 -20.79 11.36
C LYS A 175 9.28 -21.75 12.05
N ASN A 176 9.48 -22.04 13.32
CA ASN A 176 8.64 -22.97 14.09
C ASN A 176 7.23 -22.40 14.41
N ASN A 177 7.05 -21.10 14.39
CA ASN A 177 5.76 -20.45 14.69
C ASN A 177 4.94 -20.17 13.41
N GLN A 178 5.55 -20.26 12.24
CA GLN A 178 4.90 -19.92 10.97
C GLN A 178 3.64 -20.74 10.70
N MET A 179 3.72 -22.06 10.90
CA MET A 179 2.58 -22.96 10.65
C MET A 179 1.41 -22.66 11.59
N TYR A 180 1.71 -22.47 12.87
CA TYR A 180 0.70 -22.09 13.88
C TYR A 180 0.01 -20.75 13.53
N LEU A 181 0.78 -19.74 13.18
CA LEU A 181 0.25 -18.43 12.80
C LEU A 181 -0.58 -18.50 11.52
N THR A 182 -0.13 -19.32 10.54
CA THR A 182 -0.88 -19.54 9.30
C THR A 182 -2.26 -20.15 9.57
N GLU A 183 -2.32 -21.17 10.42
CA GLU A 183 -3.58 -21.83 10.77
C GLU A 183 -4.53 -20.88 11.51
N ASN A 184 -4.02 -20.09 12.44
CA ASN A 184 -4.82 -19.14 13.19
C ASN A 184 -5.34 -18.00 12.29
N LEU A 185 -4.49 -17.47 11.40
CA LEU A 185 -4.93 -16.47 10.41
C LEU A 185 -5.97 -17.06 9.45
N LYS A 186 -5.78 -18.30 8.96
CA LYS A 186 -6.80 -18.95 8.12
C LYS A 186 -8.15 -19.09 8.84
N LYS A 187 -8.16 -19.43 10.12
CA LYS A 187 -9.40 -19.51 10.92
C LYS A 187 -10.03 -18.13 11.05
N LEU A 188 -9.23 -17.09 11.29
CA LEU A 188 -9.70 -15.72 11.42
C LEU A 188 -10.42 -15.24 10.14
N PHE A 189 -9.86 -15.58 8.98
CA PHE A 189 -10.41 -15.18 7.68
C PHE A 189 -11.43 -16.15 7.09
N GLN A 190 -11.75 -17.26 7.77
CA GLN A 190 -12.64 -18.31 7.26
C GLN A 190 -14.05 -17.80 6.88
N ASN A 191 -14.54 -16.78 7.59
CA ASN A 191 -15.88 -16.21 7.40
C ASN A 191 -15.82 -14.74 6.87
N VAL A 192 -14.69 -14.33 6.33
CA VAL A 192 -14.53 -12.99 5.75
C VAL A 192 -14.78 -13.06 4.26
N ASP A 193 -15.92 -12.54 3.80
CA ASP A 193 -16.26 -12.49 2.37
C ASP A 193 -15.76 -11.23 1.70
N CYS A 194 -15.77 -10.11 2.42
CA CYS A 194 -15.31 -8.81 1.92
C CYS A 194 -14.60 -8.02 3.02
N ILE A 195 -13.86 -7.03 2.61
CA ILE A 195 -13.21 -6.05 3.49
C ILE A 195 -13.77 -4.68 3.11
N ASP A 196 -14.39 -4.03 4.10
CA ASP A 196 -14.88 -2.67 3.96
C ASP A 196 -13.76 -1.67 4.18
N PHE A 197 -13.79 -0.59 3.43
CA PHE A 197 -12.85 0.51 3.52
C PHE A 197 -13.53 1.75 4.08
N GLU A 198 -12.80 2.52 4.86
CA GLU A 198 -13.34 3.68 5.58
C GLU A 198 -12.80 5.00 5.01
N LYS A 199 -11.57 5.01 4.53
CA LYS A 199 -10.94 6.25 4.10
C LYS A 199 -9.87 6.09 3.03
N ILE A 200 -9.64 7.16 2.29
CA ILE A 200 -8.45 7.36 1.45
C ILE A 200 -7.51 8.29 2.21
N SER A 201 -6.26 7.88 2.33
CA SER A 201 -5.26 8.63 3.09
C SER A 201 -4.04 8.96 2.27
N LEU A 202 -3.54 10.19 2.44
CA LEU A 202 -2.26 10.65 1.96
C LEU A 202 -1.20 10.44 3.03
N PHE A 203 -0.18 9.72 2.69
CA PHE A 203 0.98 9.47 3.54
C PHE A 203 2.19 10.22 3.02
N LYS A 204 3.02 10.66 3.93
CA LYS A 204 4.28 11.38 3.64
C LYS A 204 5.44 10.71 4.38
N GLN A 205 6.53 10.48 3.67
CA GLN A 205 7.83 10.11 4.24
C GLN A 205 8.75 11.32 4.13
N SER A 206 9.17 11.86 5.26
CA SER A 206 9.94 13.13 5.30
C SER A 206 11.43 12.94 5.06
N ALA A 207 12.00 11.79 5.45
CA ALA A 207 13.39 11.42 5.22
C ALA A 207 13.51 9.92 4.89
N GLU A 208 14.68 9.48 4.40
CA GLU A 208 14.93 8.11 3.91
C GLU A 208 14.60 7.02 4.95
N ASN A 209 14.93 7.28 6.21
CA ASN A 209 14.73 6.31 7.29
C ASN A 209 13.43 6.55 8.10
N ASP A 210 12.62 7.52 7.69
CA ASP A 210 11.34 7.78 8.35
C ASP A 210 10.29 6.78 7.91
N ASN A 211 9.35 6.47 8.79
CA ASN A 211 8.12 5.80 8.39
C ASN A 211 7.21 6.77 7.64
N PHE A 212 6.37 6.23 6.75
CA PHE A 212 5.29 6.99 6.16
C PHE A 212 4.27 7.38 7.25
N GLN A 213 3.95 8.66 7.33
CA GLN A 213 2.97 9.21 8.27
C GLN A 213 1.75 9.73 7.52
N GLU A 214 0.56 9.43 8.00
CA GLU A 214 -0.67 10.01 7.46
C GLU A 214 -0.68 11.52 7.74
N ILE A 215 -0.80 12.31 6.68
CA ILE A 215 -0.86 13.78 6.77
C ILE A 215 -2.24 14.34 6.41
N HIS A 216 -3.06 13.57 5.71
CA HIS A 216 -4.43 13.95 5.34
C HIS A 216 -5.25 12.69 5.01
N SER A 217 -6.55 12.74 5.28
CA SER A 217 -7.47 11.69 4.88
C SER A 217 -8.88 12.22 4.62
N ILE A 218 -9.62 11.48 3.81
CA ILE A 218 -11.06 11.67 3.62
C ILE A 218 -11.79 10.37 3.96
N LEU A 219 -12.88 10.48 4.69
CA LEU A 219 -13.80 9.34 4.91
C LEU A 219 -14.59 9.08 3.63
N ILE A 220 -14.90 7.82 3.33
CA ILE A 220 -15.67 7.41 2.15
C ILE A 220 -17.05 6.90 2.51
#